data_3678a83368f639b7375dfb2091c5fd53
#
_entry.id   3678a83368f639b7375dfb2091c5fd53
#
_cell.length_a   1.000
_cell.length_b   1.000
_cell.length_c   1.000
_cell.angle_alpha   90.00
_cell.angle_beta   90.00
_cell.angle_gamma   90.00
#
_symmetry.space_group_name_H-M   'P 1'
#
loop_
_entity.id
_entity.type
_entity.pdbx_description
1 polymer ?
#
loop_
_entity_poly.entity_id
_entity_poly.type
_entity_poly.pdbx_seq_one_letter_code
_entity_poly.pdbx_strand_id
1 'polypeptide(L)'
;LYNGVMKDLGYLRLIDLYGGLLTEHQKDVCELYYMCDLSLAEIAEQKGVSRQSVSDTLSKSRAILDDAEKNLRFEEILRAAVQRLSEKNADAARVLDDFLSKRPEYTEELSAVRAALLQTADESERSDH
;
A
#
# COMPACT_ATOMS: atom_id res chain seq x y z
N LEU A 1 -1.45 -14.22 -20.76
CA LEU A 1 -0.14 -13.75 -20.48
C LEU A 1 -0.16 -12.32 -19.99
N TYR A 2 0.38 -12.15 -18.89
CA TYR A 2 0.62 -10.84 -18.37
C TYR A 2 1.56 -10.15 -19.35
N ASN A 3 1.11 -9.22 -20.16
CA ASN A 3 1.94 -8.62 -21.22
C ASN A 3 3.03 -7.69 -20.66
N GLY A 4 3.70 -8.12 -19.61
CA GLY A 4 4.84 -7.46 -19.01
C GLY A 4 4.54 -6.13 -18.33
N VAL A 5 3.28 -5.72 -18.32
CA VAL A 5 2.88 -4.47 -17.67
C VAL A 5 2.27 -4.81 -16.32
N MET A 6 3.12 -5.12 -15.36
CA MET A 6 2.69 -5.08 -13.98
C MET A 6 2.36 -3.63 -13.65
N LYS A 7 1.11 -3.38 -13.29
CA LYS A 7 0.71 -2.08 -12.78
C LYS A 7 1.52 -1.78 -11.52
N ASP A 8 2.13 -0.62 -11.48
CA ASP A 8 2.97 -0.24 -10.35
C ASP A 8 2.11 -0.03 -9.10
N LEU A 9 2.18 -0.98 -8.17
CA LEU A 9 1.44 -0.94 -6.91
C LEU A 9 1.88 0.22 -5.99
N GLY A 10 3.05 0.80 -6.24
CA GLY A 10 3.48 2.00 -5.53
C GLY A 10 2.50 3.17 -5.72
N TYR A 11 1.85 3.26 -6.87
CA TYR A 11 0.84 4.29 -7.12
C TYR A 11 -0.41 4.15 -6.25
N LEU A 12 -0.76 2.95 -5.79
CA LEU A 12 -1.87 2.79 -4.83
C LEU A 12 -1.62 3.60 -3.55
N ARG A 13 -0.40 3.57 -3.04
CA ARG A 13 -0.02 4.34 -1.85
C ARG A 13 -0.02 5.84 -2.12
N LEU A 14 0.48 6.25 -3.28
CA LEU A 14 0.51 7.67 -3.67
C LEU A 14 -0.91 8.22 -3.87
N ILE A 15 -1.83 7.42 -4.41
CA ILE A 15 -3.24 7.80 -4.55
C ILE A 15 -3.88 7.98 -3.16
N ASP A 16 -3.61 7.08 -2.22
CA ASP A 16 -4.12 7.20 -0.86
C ASP A 16 -3.64 8.49 -0.18
N LEU A 17 -2.37 8.84 -0.35
CA LEU A 17 -1.77 10.02 0.31
C LEU A 17 -2.08 11.32 -0.42
N TYR A 18 -2.02 11.30 -1.75
CA TYR A 18 -2.05 12.52 -2.57
C TYR A 18 -3.24 12.61 -3.51
N GLY A 19 -4.17 11.64 -3.47
CA GLY A 19 -5.34 11.62 -4.36
C GLY A 19 -6.18 12.89 -4.31
N GLY A 20 -6.15 13.61 -3.20
CA GLY A 20 -6.81 14.91 -3.07
C GLY A 20 -6.25 16.00 -3.99
N LEU A 21 -5.06 15.81 -4.55
CA LEU A 21 -4.47 16.73 -5.53
C LEU A 21 -4.96 16.46 -6.96
N LEU A 22 -5.58 15.32 -7.20
CA LEU A 22 -6.12 14.93 -8.49
C LEU A 22 -7.52 15.51 -8.67
N THR A 23 -7.89 15.78 -9.94
CA THR A 23 -9.30 16.08 -10.26
C THR A 23 -10.14 14.83 -10.04
N GLU A 24 -11.46 14.99 -9.94
CA GLU A 24 -12.40 13.86 -9.81
C GLU A 24 -12.22 12.84 -10.93
N HIS A 25 -12.09 13.32 -12.17
CA HIS A 25 -11.88 12.45 -13.33
C HIS A 25 -10.54 11.72 -13.26
N GLN A 26 -9.46 12.41 -12.91
CA GLN A 26 -8.13 11.81 -12.75
C GLN A 26 -8.14 10.74 -11.66
N LYS A 27 -8.75 11.04 -10.53
CA LYS A 27 -8.87 10.10 -9.41
C LYS A 27 -9.67 8.86 -9.81
N ASP A 28 -10.82 9.04 -10.47
CA ASP A 28 -11.66 7.93 -10.94
C ASP A 28 -10.90 7.01 -11.89
N VAL A 29 -10.21 7.58 -12.87
CA VAL A 29 -9.42 6.81 -13.84
C VAL A 29 -8.30 6.04 -13.14
N CYS A 30 -7.61 6.67 -12.20
CA CYS A 30 -6.56 6.01 -11.42
C CYS A 30 -7.11 4.85 -10.58
N GLU A 31 -8.24 5.05 -9.93
CA GLU A 31 -8.88 4.01 -9.13
C GLU A 31 -9.32 2.81 -9.99
N LEU A 32 -9.92 3.07 -11.14
CA LEU A 32 -10.32 2.02 -12.07
C LEU A 32 -9.11 1.23 -12.58
N TYR A 33 -8.03 1.91 -12.87
CA TYR A 33 -6.81 1.27 -13.39
C TYR A 33 -6.04 0.50 -12.30
N TYR A 34 -5.75 1.12 -11.16
CA TYR A 34 -4.89 0.53 -10.13
C TYR A 34 -5.64 -0.32 -9.11
N MET A 35 -6.85 0.07 -8.70
CA MET A 35 -7.62 -0.64 -7.67
C MET A 35 -8.53 -1.71 -8.26
N CYS A 36 -9.21 -1.39 -9.38
CA CYS A 36 -10.14 -2.31 -10.03
C CYS A 36 -9.50 -3.16 -11.13
N ASP A 37 -8.24 -2.93 -11.41
CA ASP A 37 -7.44 -3.67 -12.41
C ASP A 37 -8.02 -3.68 -13.82
N LEU A 38 -8.68 -2.59 -14.22
CA LEU A 38 -9.24 -2.46 -15.56
C LEU A 38 -8.18 -2.08 -16.59
N SER A 39 -8.35 -2.55 -17.82
CA SER A 39 -7.51 -2.15 -18.94
C SER A 39 -7.87 -0.73 -19.41
N LEU A 40 -6.98 -0.12 -20.19
CA LEU A 40 -7.24 1.19 -20.80
C LEU A 40 -8.51 1.17 -21.67
N ALA A 41 -8.73 0.09 -22.43
CA ALA A 41 -9.91 -0.08 -23.26
C ALA A 41 -11.19 -0.16 -22.43
N GLU A 42 -11.18 -0.92 -21.34
CA GLU A 42 -12.33 -1.06 -20.44
C GLU A 42 -12.68 0.27 -19.77
N ILE A 43 -11.68 1.02 -19.31
CA ILE A 43 -11.88 2.35 -18.72
C ILE A 43 -12.45 3.32 -19.75
N ALA A 44 -11.89 3.32 -20.98
CA ALA A 44 -12.34 4.16 -22.07
C ALA A 44 -13.83 3.92 -22.38
N GLU A 45 -14.23 2.65 -22.46
CA GLU A 45 -15.62 2.27 -22.69
C GLU A 45 -16.51 2.73 -21.53
N GLN A 46 -16.12 2.48 -20.29
CA GLN A 46 -16.90 2.85 -19.11
C GLN A 46 -17.07 4.36 -18.96
N LYS A 47 -16.05 5.14 -19.31
CA LYS A 47 -16.07 6.61 -19.19
C LYS A 47 -16.59 7.31 -20.44
N GLY A 48 -16.79 6.60 -21.53
CA GLY A 48 -17.22 7.21 -22.79
C GLY A 48 -16.17 8.12 -23.41
N VAL A 49 -14.89 7.80 -23.27
CA VAL A 49 -13.74 8.54 -23.81
C VAL A 49 -12.86 7.62 -24.64
N SER A 50 -11.87 8.18 -25.34
CA SER A 50 -10.92 7.38 -26.10
C SER A 50 -9.90 6.71 -25.20
N ARG A 51 -9.34 5.59 -25.68
CA ARG A 51 -8.24 4.89 -25.01
C ARG A 51 -7.02 5.82 -24.82
N GLN A 52 -6.73 6.65 -25.82
CA GLN A 52 -5.65 7.64 -25.75
C GLN A 52 -5.90 8.67 -24.65
N SER A 53 -7.15 9.11 -24.49
CA SER A 53 -7.55 10.03 -23.42
C SER A 53 -7.30 9.42 -22.03
N VAL A 54 -7.61 8.14 -21.85
CA VAL A 54 -7.34 7.42 -20.59
C VAL A 54 -5.85 7.38 -20.33
N SER A 55 -5.05 7.02 -21.33
CA SER A 55 -3.58 6.97 -21.21
C SER A 55 -3.00 8.33 -20.83
N ASP A 56 -3.47 9.41 -21.44
CA ASP A 56 -3.04 10.78 -21.14
C ASP A 56 -3.43 11.18 -19.71
N THR A 57 -4.64 10.85 -19.29
CA THR A 57 -5.12 11.12 -17.93
C THR A 57 -4.25 10.40 -16.89
N LEU A 58 -3.92 9.13 -17.12
CA LEU A 58 -3.03 8.36 -16.22
C LEU A 58 -1.64 8.97 -16.17
N SER A 59 -1.08 9.36 -17.32
CA SER A 59 0.26 9.98 -17.37
C SER A 59 0.32 11.28 -16.58
N LYS A 60 -0.69 12.14 -16.76
CA LYS A 60 -0.78 13.41 -16.02
C LYS A 60 -0.98 13.18 -14.52
N SER A 61 -1.82 12.23 -14.17
CA SER A 61 -2.07 11.87 -12.76
C SER A 61 -0.80 11.35 -12.09
N ARG A 62 -0.08 10.44 -12.75
CA ARG A 62 1.20 9.93 -12.26
C ARG A 62 2.22 11.06 -12.05
N ALA A 63 2.29 12.00 -12.97
CA ALA A 63 3.20 13.15 -12.84
C ALA A 63 2.87 14.00 -11.60
N ILE A 64 1.59 14.23 -11.32
CA ILE A 64 1.15 14.97 -10.12
C ILE A 64 1.55 14.20 -8.85
N LEU A 65 1.29 12.89 -8.82
CA LEU A 65 1.60 12.04 -7.67
C LEU A 65 3.10 11.93 -7.43
N ASP A 66 3.88 11.72 -8.47
CA ASP A 66 5.35 11.64 -8.40
C ASP A 66 5.96 12.95 -7.92
N ASP A 67 5.44 14.07 -8.40
CA ASP A 67 5.92 15.40 -8.00
C ASP A 67 5.59 15.70 -6.53
N ALA A 68 4.39 15.31 -6.09
CA ALA A 68 3.99 15.44 -4.68
C ALA A 68 4.93 14.62 -3.77
N GLU A 69 5.20 13.35 -4.12
CA GLU A 69 6.10 12.49 -3.34
C GLU A 69 7.52 13.03 -3.32
N LYS A 70 8.03 13.47 -4.46
CA LYS A 70 9.36 14.07 -4.57
C LYS A 70 9.52 15.27 -3.64
N ASN A 71 8.49 16.11 -3.52
CA ASN A 71 8.52 17.32 -2.70
C ASN A 71 8.22 17.07 -1.23
N LEU A 72 7.28 16.17 -0.92
CA LEU A 72 6.76 15.98 0.45
C LEU A 72 7.32 14.73 1.13
N ARG A 73 7.63 13.69 0.38
CA ARG A 73 8.23 12.44 0.87
C ARG A 73 7.44 11.75 1.98
N PHE A 74 6.13 11.94 2.02
CA PHE A 74 5.27 11.34 3.07
C PHE A 74 5.20 9.82 2.98
N GLU A 75 5.14 9.26 1.78
CA GLU A 75 5.11 7.80 1.61
C GLU A 75 6.39 7.18 2.18
N GLU A 76 7.54 7.75 1.84
CA GLU A 76 8.83 7.29 2.35
C GLU A 76 8.92 7.38 3.88
N ILE A 77 8.47 8.49 4.46
CA ILE A 77 8.48 8.72 5.91
C ILE A 77 7.56 7.72 6.60
N LEU A 78 6.36 7.51 6.08
CA LEU A 78 5.39 6.56 6.65
C LEU A 78 5.89 5.12 6.57
N ARG A 79 6.46 4.74 5.44
CA ARG A 79 7.03 3.40 5.27
C ARG A 79 8.15 3.16 6.29
N ALA A 80 9.05 4.11 6.47
CA ALA A 80 10.13 4.01 7.44
C ALA A 80 9.59 3.93 8.88
N ALA A 81 8.53 4.66 9.20
CA ALA A 81 7.88 4.61 10.52
C ALA A 81 7.21 3.26 10.79
N VAL A 82 6.47 2.73 9.81
CA VAL A 82 5.85 1.40 9.90
C VAL A 82 6.89 0.32 10.06
N GLN A 83 7.99 0.39 9.29
CA GLN A 83 9.09 -0.57 9.40
C GLN A 83 9.70 -0.56 10.81
N ARG A 84 9.93 0.60 11.40
CA ARG A 84 10.46 0.72 12.77
C ARG A 84 9.51 0.13 13.81
N LEU A 85 8.21 0.37 13.66
CA LEU A 85 7.19 -0.22 14.54
C LEU A 85 7.16 -1.74 14.44
N SER A 86 7.22 -2.25 13.20
CA SER A 86 7.25 -3.69 12.93
C SER A 86 8.45 -4.36 13.58
N GLU A 87 9.64 -3.76 13.44
CA GLU A 87 10.86 -4.27 14.09
C GLU A 87 10.76 -4.29 15.62
N LYS A 88 10.23 -3.23 16.21
CA LYS A 88 10.00 -3.17 17.65
C LYS A 88 8.98 -4.20 18.12
N ASN A 89 7.94 -4.41 17.37
CA ASN A 89 6.93 -5.42 17.69
C ASN A 89 7.49 -6.84 17.56
N ALA A 90 8.35 -7.10 16.56
CA ALA A 90 9.04 -8.37 16.44
C ALA A 90 10.00 -8.61 17.62
N ASP A 91 10.72 -7.58 18.07
CA ASP A 91 11.58 -7.66 19.24
C ASP A 91 10.78 -7.96 20.50
N ALA A 92 9.64 -7.28 20.69
CA ALA A 92 8.74 -7.53 21.81
C ALA A 92 8.17 -8.97 21.79
N ALA A 93 7.84 -9.48 20.61
CA ALA A 93 7.38 -10.86 20.45
C ALA A 93 8.46 -11.87 20.83
N ARG A 94 9.72 -11.61 20.50
CA ARG A 94 10.85 -12.47 20.92
C ARG A 94 11.03 -12.48 22.42
N VAL A 95 10.93 -11.33 23.09
CA VAL A 95 11.00 -11.23 24.55
C VAL A 95 9.84 -12.01 25.18
N LEU A 96 8.65 -11.89 24.64
CA LEU A 96 7.47 -12.63 25.10
C LEU A 96 7.66 -14.14 24.93
N ASP A 97 8.17 -14.58 23.78
CA ASP A 97 8.42 -16.00 23.51
C ASP A 97 9.48 -16.57 24.46
N ASP A 98 10.52 -15.81 24.78
CA ASP A 98 11.52 -16.22 25.79
C ASP A 98 10.88 -16.37 27.19
N PHE A 99 10.04 -15.42 27.58
CA PHE A 99 9.29 -15.52 28.84
C PHE A 99 8.39 -16.75 28.85
N LEU A 100 7.63 -17.00 27.81
CA LEU A 100 6.71 -18.14 27.73
C LEU A 100 7.43 -19.49 27.68
N SER A 101 8.64 -19.53 27.13
CA SER A 101 9.47 -20.76 27.20
C SER A 101 9.84 -21.15 28.62
N LYS A 102 9.99 -20.18 29.48
CA LYS A 102 10.31 -20.37 30.94
C LYS A 102 9.07 -20.50 31.79
N ARG A 103 7.95 -19.97 31.34
CA ARG A 103 6.67 -19.92 32.05
C ARG A 103 5.51 -20.33 31.15
N PRO A 104 5.46 -21.61 30.70
CA PRO A 104 4.44 -22.07 29.76
C PRO A 104 3.01 -21.98 30.28
N GLU A 105 2.81 -21.89 31.58
CA GLU A 105 1.49 -21.73 32.20
C GLU A 105 0.76 -20.46 31.76
N TYR A 106 1.47 -19.43 31.27
CA TYR A 106 0.89 -18.17 30.81
C TYR A 106 0.61 -18.12 29.31
N THR A 107 0.89 -19.18 28.56
CA THR A 107 0.77 -19.20 27.11
C THR A 107 -0.64 -18.86 26.63
N GLU A 108 -1.67 -19.41 27.25
CA GLU A 108 -3.05 -19.16 26.88
C GLU A 108 -3.47 -17.71 27.19
N GLU A 109 -3.11 -17.20 28.35
CA GLU A 109 -3.45 -15.85 28.80
C GLU A 109 -2.81 -14.77 27.90
N LEU A 110 -1.59 -15.01 27.41
CA LEU A 110 -0.81 -14.05 26.63
C LEU A 110 -0.88 -14.30 25.11
N SER A 111 -1.69 -15.27 24.67
CA SER A 111 -1.81 -15.61 23.23
C SER A 111 -2.32 -14.44 22.39
N ALA A 112 -3.28 -13.66 22.91
CA ALA A 112 -3.82 -12.50 22.22
C ALA A 112 -2.78 -11.39 22.05
N VAL A 113 -1.93 -11.17 23.05
CA VAL A 113 -0.85 -10.19 22.99
C VAL A 113 0.17 -10.59 21.93
N ARG A 114 0.56 -11.87 21.92
CA ARG A 114 1.49 -12.41 20.93
C ARG A 114 0.95 -12.27 19.50
N ALA A 115 -0.31 -12.62 19.29
CA ALA A 115 -0.96 -12.50 17.99
C ALA A 115 -1.00 -11.03 17.51
N ALA A 116 -1.31 -10.10 18.41
CA ALA A 116 -1.34 -8.67 18.08
C ALA A 116 0.03 -8.14 17.66
N LEU A 117 1.12 -8.55 18.32
CA LEU A 117 2.48 -8.17 17.98
C LEU A 117 2.90 -8.70 16.61
N LEU A 118 2.53 -9.92 16.27
CA LEU A 118 2.89 -10.57 15.01
C LEU A 118 2.05 -10.05 13.82
N GLN A 119 0.82 -9.67 14.05
CA GLN A 119 -0.07 -9.14 13.00
C GLN A 119 0.51 -7.88 12.34
N THR A 120 1.09 -6.99 13.11
CA THR A 120 1.74 -5.78 12.59
C THR A 120 2.96 -6.11 11.73
N ALA A 121 3.69 -7.19 12.06
CA ALA A 121 4.83 -7.64 11.27
C ALA A 121 4.39 -8.17 9.90
N ASP A 122 3.32 -8.95 9.84
CA ASP A 122 2.78 -9.51 8.58
C ASP A 122 2.28 -8.42 7.63
N GLU A 123 1.66 -7.37 8.14
CA GLU A 123 1.19 -6.24 7.33
C GLU A 123 2.36 -5.47 6.72
N SER A 124 3.47 -5.37 7.42
CA SER A 124 4.70 -4.74 6.92
C SER A 124 5.33 -5.53 5.77
N GLU A 125 5.38 -6.86 5.86
CA GLU A 125 5.93 -7.71 4.81
C GLU A 125 5.07 -7.70 3.54
N ARG A 126 3.76 -7.59 3.66
CA ARG A 126 2.84 -7.51 2.51
C ARG A 126 2.95 -6.19 1.75
N SER A 127 3.44 -5.14 2.37
CA SER A 127 3.59 -3.85 1.71
C SER A 127 4.89 -3.70 0.92
N ASP A 128 5.85 -4.63 1.09
CA ASP A 128 7.11 -4.64 0.37
C ASP A 128 7.12 -5.55 -0.88
N HIS A 129 6.00 -6.15 -1.19
CA HIS A 129 5.83 -6.98 -2.39
C HIS A 129 5.00 -6.29 -3.45
#